data_2d0153166e7b105077726f645a0b91ba
#
_entry.id   2d0153166e7b105077726f645a0b91ba
#
_cell.length_a   1.000
_cell.length_b   1.000
_cell.length_c   1.000
_cell.angle_alpha   90.00
_cell.angle_beta   90.00
_cell.angle_gamma   90.00
#
_symmetry.space_group_name_H-M   'P 1'
#
loop_
_entity.id
_entity.type
_entity.pdbx_description
1 polymer ?
#
loop_
_entity_poly.entity_id
_entity_poly.type
_entity_poly.pdbx_seq_one_letter_code
_entity_poly.pdbx_strand_id
1 'polypeptide(L)'
;GVAIADNPEGPYEIQPEPIKGINGIDPCVLKASDGNHYIFWGNGRCAKLADNMLELAEDNPKTVMKWRDRELEMVGVNCLEGLPSRQAEGPFAFEYNGNYYLTYPYVRENTEVIGYAMAKNPMGPYEYKGIIMAEHENGCWTNHHSIVNYKGQWYFFYHRNDYSPNFDKSRSARIEKLYFNEDGTIQEIKPTERGVGPVKASHKVQIDRYSTIDGAAIEYL
;
A
#
# COMPACT_ATOMS: atom_id res chain seq x y z
N GLY A 1 -16.14 0.96 4.85
CA GLY A 1 -17.15 1.95 4.43
C GLY A 1 -16.57 2.93 3.40
N VAL A 2 -17.43 3.74 2.84
CA VAL A 2 -17.07 4.80 1.89
C VAL A 2 -17.58 6.12 2.45
N ALA A 3 -16.80 7.19 2.26
CA ALA A 3 -17.24 8.55 2.52
C ALA A 3 -16.89 9.41 1.29
N ILE A 4 -17.76 10.33 0.94
CA ILE A 4 -17.67 11.17 -0.26
C ILE A 4 -17.57 12.63 0.14
N ALA A 5 -16.74 13.39 -0.53
CA ALA A 5 -16.63 14.84 -0.38
C ALA A 5 -16.29 15.50 -1.74
N ASP A 6 -16.65 16.74 -1.90
CA ASP A 6 -16.29 17.56 -3.08
C ASP A 6 -14.83 18.06 -3.00
N ASN A 7 -14.30 18.17 -1.77
CA ASN A 7 -12.92 18.61 -1.51
C ASN A 7 -12.20 17.63 -0.62
N PRO A 8 -10.86 17.48 -0.74
CA PRO A 8 -10.06 16.57 0.09
C PRO A 8 -10.17 16.84 1.59
N GLU A 9 -10.41 18.09 1.99
CA GLU A 9 -10.59 18.49 3.39
C GLU A 9 -11.99 18.14 3.94
N GLY A 10 -12.91 17.71 3.07
CA GLY A 10 -14.30 17.49 3.42
C GLY A 10 -15.19 18.75 3.31
N PRO A 11 -16.35 18.79 3.97
CA PRO A 11 -16.87 17.73 4.84
C PRO A 11 -17.22 16.45 4.08
N TYR A 12 -17.06 15.30 4.76
CA TYR A 12 -17.34 14.00 4.18
C TYR A 12 -18.74 13.51 4.56
N GLU A 13 -19.47 13.03 3.58
CA GLU A 13 -20.73 12.30 3.74
C GLU A 13 -20.45 10.78 3.78
N ILE A 14 -20.76 10.16 4.90
CA ILE A 14 -20.58 8.72 5.10
C ILE A 14 -21.71 7.98 4.41
N GLN A 15 -21.35 7.04 3.54
CA GLN A 15 -22.33 6.16 2.91
C GLN A 15 -22.88 5.15 3.91
N PRO A 16 -24.21 4.90 3.93
CA PRO A 16 -24.83 4.08 4.97
C PRO A 16 -24.42 2.61 4.91
N GLU A 17 -24.09 2.12 3.72
CA GLU A 17 -23.73 0.73 3.53
C GLU A 17 -22.27 0.59 3.05
N PRO A 18 -21.53 -0.42 3.51
CA PRO A 18 -20.23 -0.75 2.96
C PRO A 18 -20.39 -1.35 1.56
N ILE A 19 -19.30 -1.33 0.78
CA ILE A 19 -19.27 -1.99 -0.53
C ILE A 19 -19.50 -3.49 -0.32
N LYS A 20 -20.63 -4.00 -0.84
CA LYS A 20 -21.03 -5.39 -0.71
C LYS A 20 -20.03 -6.31 -1.42
N GLY A 21 -19.64 -7.39 -0.75
CA GLY A 21 -18.68 -8.38 -1.28
C GLY A 21 -17.23 -8.13 -0.89
N ILE A 22 -16.94 -6.99 -0.25
CA ILE A 22 -15.62 -6.70 0.32
C ILE A 22 -15.62 -7.06 1.80
N ASN A 23 -14.77 -8.03 2.17
CA ASN A 23 -14.55 -8.44 3.55
C ASN A 23 -13.05 -8.35 3.85
N GLY A 24 -12.69 -7.60 4.88
CA GLY A 24 -11.29 -7.44 5.29
C GLY A 24 -10.92 -5.98 5.55
N ILE A 25 -9.63 -5.73 5.54
CA ILE A 25 -9.01 -4.45 5.90
C ILE A 25 -8.13 -3.93 4.75
N ASP A 26 -7.58 -2.75 4.95
CA ASP A 26 -6.50 -2.15 4.14
C ASP A 26 -6.85 -2.00 2.65
N PRO A 27 -7.92 -1.30 2.31
CA PRO A 27 -8.27 -1.10 0.91
C PRO A 27 -7.34 -0.09 0.23
N CYS A 28 -6.95 -0.40 -1.00
CA CYS A 28 -6.30 0.52 -1.92
C CYS A 28 -7.07 0.56 -3.24
N VAL A 29 -7.28 1.74 -3.80
CA VAL A 29 -7.95 1.88 -5.10
C VAL A 29 -6.94 2.34 -6.15
N LEU A 30 -6.89 1.62 -7.25
CA LEU A 30 -6.15 1.97 -8.46
C LEU A 30 -7.11 2.53 -9.50
N LYS A 31 -6.85 3.74 -9.99
CA LYS A 31 -7.40 4.23 -11.24
C LYS A 31 -6.48 3.80 -12.37
N ALA A 32 -6.91 2.85 -13.16
CA ALA A 32 -6.11 2.30 -14.24
C ALA A 32 -6.24 3.12 -15.53
N SER A 33 -5.26 2.96 -16.43
CA SER A 33 -5.24 3.62 -17.74
C SER A 33 -6.35 3.16 -18.70
N ASP A 34 -6.97 2.01 -18.40
CA ASP A 34 -8.16 1.52 -19.10
C ASP A 34 -9.46 2.31 -18.78
N GLY A 35 -9.35 3.28 -17.85
CA GLY A 35 -10.44 4.11 -17.39
C GLY A 35 -11.24 3.54 -16.22
N ASN A 36 -11.00 2.29 -15.82
CA ASN A 36 -11.70 1.64 -14.73
C ASN A 36 -10.99 1.86 -13.38
N HIS A 37 -11.73 1.60 -12.31
CA HIS A 37 -11.20 1.60 -10.94
C HIS A 37 -11.19 0.18 -10.40
N TYR A 38 -10.08 -0.19 -9.76
CA TYR A 38 -9.88 -1.49 -9.15
C TYR A 38 -9.57 -1.32 -7.68
N ILE A 39 -10.27 -2.08 -6.84
CA ILE A 39 -10.03 -2.09 -5.39
C ILE A 39 -9.25 -3.34 -5.01
N PHE A 40 -8.19 -3.14 -4.25
CA PHE A 40 -7.38 -4.19 -3.64
C PHE A 40 -7.57 -4.14 -2.14
N TRP A 41 -7.61 -5.30 -1.46
CA TRP A 41 -7.79 -5.34 -0.02
C TRP A 41 -7.27 -6.63 0.62
N GLY A 42 -7.08 -6.61 1.92
CA GLY A 42 -6.69 -7.76 2.73
C GLY A 42 -5.41 -8.42 2.24
N ASN A 43 -5.45 -9.71 2.02
CA ASN A 43 -4.32 -10.51 1.56
C ASN A 43 -4.16 -10.55 0.03
N GLY A 44 -4.42 -9.44 -0.64
CA GLY A 44 -4.23 -9.30 -2.10
C GLY A 44 -5.47 -9.64 -2.94
N ARG A 45 -6.66 -9.57 -2.37
CA ARG A 45 -7.90 -9.61 -3.14
C ARG A 45 -8.03 -8.39 -4.03
N CYS A 46 -8.58 -8.57 -5.23
CA CYS A 46 -8.84 -7.49 -6.18
C CYS A 46 -10.17 -7.70 -6.89
N ALA A 47 -10.89 -6.59 -7.10
CA ALA A 47 -12.08 -6.54 -7.93
C ALA A 47 -12.20 -5.19 -8.62
N LYS A 48 -12.89 -5.14 -9.75
CA LYS A 48 -13.27 -3.91 -10.44
C LYS A 48 -14.45 -3.26 -9.70
N LEU A 49 -14.37 -1.96 -9.50
CA LEU A 49 -15.48 -1.15 -8.99
C LEU A 49 -16.43 -0.78 -10.13
N ALA A 50 -17.69 -0.61 -9.81
CA ALA A 50 -18.65 0.04 -10.71
C ALA A 50 -18.30 1.53 -10.87
N ASP A 51 -18.87 2.21 -11.86
CA ASP A 51 -18.55 3.61 -12.19
C ASP A 51 -18.83 4.58 -11.03
N ASN A 52 -19.80 4.25 -10.18
CA ASN A 52 -20.12 5.04 -8.99
C ASN A 52 -19.14 4.83 -7.82
N MET A 53 -18.23 3.84 -7.90
CA MET A 53 -17.27 3.41 -6.88
C MET A 53 -17.89 3.03 -5.52
N LEU A 54 -19.19 2.81 -5.47
CA LEU A 54 -19.92 2.43 -4.26
C LEU A 54 -20.28 0.93 -4.22
N GLU A 55 -20.04 0.24 -5.31
CA GLU A 55 -20.29 -1.20 -5.45
C GLU A 55 -19.27 -1.86 -6.38
N LEU A 56 -19.21 -3.17 -6.35
CA LEU A 56 -18.39 -3.94 -7.28
C LEU A 56 -19.11 -4.06 -8.63
N ALA A 57 -18.35 -3.99 -9.73
CA ALA A 57 -18.89 -4.19 -11.06
C ALA A 57 -19.47 -5.61 -11.20
N GLU A 58 -20.56 -5.75 -11.96
CA GLU A 58 -21.27 -7.03 -12.13
C GLU A 58 -20.43 -8.06 -12.91
N ASP A 59 -19.52 -7.60 -13.78
CA ASP A 59 -18.67 -8.43 -14.63
C ASP A 59 -17.43 -9.00 -13.89
N ASN A 60 -17.31 -8.77 -12.58
CA ASN A 60 -16.22 -9.36 -11.81
C ASN A 60 -16.30 -10.89 -11.81
N PRO A 61 -15.16 -11.58 -11.92
CA PRO A 61 -15.13 -13.03 -11.77
C PRO A 61 -15.58 -13.43 -10.36
N LYS A 62 -16.22 -14.60 -10.29
CA LYS A 62 -16.60 -15.22 -9.04
C LYS A 62 -15.66 -16.38 -8.75
N THR A 63 -15.12 -16.42 -7.55
CA THR A 63 -14.22 -17.47 -7.07
C THR A 63 -14.80 -18.11 -5.82
N VAL A 64 -14.44 -19.36 -5.56
CA VAL A 64 -14.83 -20.06 -4.34
C VAL A 64 -13.63 -20.16 -3.42
N MET A 65 -13.78 -19.64 -2.21
CA MET A 65 -12.79 -19.78 -1.16
C MET A 65 -13.29 -20.79 -0.12
N LYS A 66 -12.43 -21.74 0.25
CA LYS A 66 -12.71 -22.63 1.39
C LYS A 66 -12.24 -21.97 2.68
N TRP A 67 -13.17 -21.77 3.60
CA TRP A 67 -12.89 -21.28 4.94
C TRP A 67 -13.43 -22.28 5.97
N ARG A 68 -12.53 -23.01 6.62
CA ARG A 68 -12.86 -24.17 7.46
C ARG A 68 -13.67 -25.18 6.64
N ASP A 69 -14.87 -25.55 7.09
CA ASP A 69 -15.76 -26.50 6.43
C ASP A 69 -16.81 -25.83 5.52
N ARG A 70 -16.60 -24.56 5.16
CA ARG A 70 -17.53 -23.79 4.33
C ARG A 70 -16.89 -23.34 3.04
N GLU A 71 -17.66 -23.39 1.97
CA GLU A 71 -17.34 -22.75 0.71
C GLU A 71 -18.02 -21.37 0.69
N LEU A 72 -17.21 -20.33 0.42
CA LEU A 72 -17.67 -18.96 0.34
C LEU A 72 -17.47 -18.47 -1.09
N GLU A 73 -18.54 -18.02 -1.72
CA GLU A 73 -18.42 -17.31 -2.99
C GLU A 73 -17.79 -15.94 -2.72
N MET A 74 -16.72 -15.66 -3.44
CA MET A 74 -15.97 -14.39 -3.37
C MET A 74 -16.03 -13.72 -4.72
N VAL A 75 -16.23 -12.41 -4.72
CA VAL A 75 -16.15 -11.59 -5.93
C VAL A 75 -14.70 -11.16 -6.15
N GLY A 76 -14.26 -11.11 -7.41
CA GLY A 76 -12.91 -10.77 -7.79
C GLY A 76 -11.93 -11.93 -7.71
N VAL A 77 -10.65 -11.61 -7.76
CA VAL A 77 -9.54 -12.57 -7.78
C VAL A 77 -8.63 -12.41 -6.57
N ASN A 78 -7.83 -13.43 -6.28
CA ASN A 78 -6.70 -13.33 -5.38
C ASN A 78 -5.42 -13.09 -6.22
N CYS A 79 -4.93 -11.87 -6.23
CA CYS A 79 -3.74 -11.49 -7.01
C CYS A 79 -2.43 -12.07 -6.46
N LEU A 80 -2.42 -12.58 -5.23
CA LEU A 80 -1.25 -13.18 -4.59
C LEU A 80 -1.29 -14.71 -4.56
N GLU A 81 -2.23 -15.33 -5.28
CA GLU A 81 -2.31 -16.79 -5.34
C GLU A 81 -1.03 -17.40 -5.93
N GLY A 82 -0.41 -18.33 -5.19
CA GLY A 82 0.85 -18.97 -5.59
C GLY A 82 2.10 -18.12 -5.40
N LEU A 83 1.98 -16.88 -4.88
CA LEU A 83 3.11 -15.99 -4.62
C LEU A 83 3.50 -16.03 -3.12
N PRO A 84 4.74 -15.58 -2.78
CA PRO A 84 5.15 -15.38 -1.39
C PRO A 84 4.20 -14.38 -0.71
N SER A 85 3.34 -14.86 0.20
CA SER A 85 2.25 -14.04 0.77
C SER A 85 1.84 -14.49 2.18
N ARG A 86 2.77 -15.10 2.94
CA ARG A 86 2.47 -15.51 4.32
C ARG A 86 2.06 -14.30 5.15
N GLN A 87 0.84 -14.31 5.69
CA GLN A 87 0.26 -13.20 6.44
C GLN A 87 0.28 -11.85 5.69
N ALA A 88 0.14 -11.89 4.37
CA ALA A 88 0.09 -10.68 3.57
C ALA A 88 -1.11 -9.81 3.94
N GLU A 89 -0.88 -8.51 4.01
CA GLU A 89 -1.89 -7.48 4.26
C GLU A 89 -1.50 -6.17 3.54
N GLY A 90 -2.22 -5.08 3.75
CA GLY A 90 -1.84 -3.75 3.31
C GLY A 90 -1.45 -3.62 1.83
N PRO A 91 -2.19 -4.21 0.88
CA PRO A 91 -1.84 -4.14 -0.53
C PRO A 91 -1.89 -2.70 -1.03
N PHE A 92 -0.92 -2.33 -1.86
CA PHE A 92 -0.92 -1.07 -2.57
C PHE A 92 -0.68 -1.33 -4.06
N ALA A 93 -1.51 -0.75 -4.92
CA ALA A 93 -1.42 -0.96 -6.36
C ALA A 93 -1.21 0.36 -7.11
N PHE A 94 -0.38 0.32 -8.14
CA PHE A 94 -0.17 1.44 -9.05
C PHE A 94 0.18 0.94 -10.46
N GLU A 95 0.10 1.85 -11.43
CA GLU A 95 0.45 1.59 -12.82
C GLU A 95 1.65 2.45 -13.22
N TYR A 96 2.60 1.84 -13.93
CA TYR A 96 3.73 2.55 -14.50
C TYR A 96 4.24 1.86 -15.76
N ASN A 97 4.44 2.62 -16.84
CA ASN A 97 4.96 2.14 -18.14
C ASN A 97 4.23 0.89 -18.66
N GLY A 98 2.89 0.87 -18.58
CA GLY A 98 2.07 -0.24 -19.07
C GLY A 98 2.24 -1.54 -18.29
N ASN A 99 2.71 -1.46 -17.04
CA ASN A 99 2.71 -2.54 -16.08
C ASN A 99 1.92 -2.14 -14.84
N TYR A 100 1.24 -3.11 -14.27
CA TYR A 100 0.57 -2.99 -12.99
C TYR A 100 1.44 -3.59 -11.89
N TYR A 101 1.60 -2.86 -10.82
CA TYR A 101 2.39 -3.25 -9.67
C TYR A 101 1.47 -3.47 -8.48
N LEU A 102 1.59 -4.61 -7.85
CA LEU A 102 0.97 -4.90 -6.57
C LEU A 102 2.07 -5.06 -5.53
N THR A 103 2.11 -4.16 -4.58
CA THR A 103 3.10 -4.16 -3.50
C THR A 103 2.41 -4.48 -2.19
N TYR A 104 3.04 -5.23 -1.31
CA TYR A 104 2.40 -5.74 -0.10
C TYR A 104 3.42 -6.16 0.96
N PRO A 105 3.15 -5.91 2.25
CA PRO A 105 3.89 -6.53 3.32
C PRO A 105 3.54 -8.02 3.43
N TYR A 106 4.53 -8.84 3.71
CA TYR A 106 4.33 -10.25 4.03
C TYR A 106 5.47 -10.76 4.93
N VAL A 107 5.22 -11.82 5.68
CA VAL A 107 6.22 -12.42 6.58
C VAL A 107 7.13 -13.35 5.79
N ARG A 108 8.39 -12.97 5.61
CA ARG A 108 9.40 -13.81 4.97
C ARG A 108 10.03 -14.79 5.96
N GLU A 109 10.63 -14.31 7.01
CA GLU A 109 11.26 -15.10 8.07
C GLU A 109 10.56 -14.92 9.41
N ASN A 110 10.94 -13.90 10.16
CA ASN A 110 10.44 -13.64 11.50
C ASN A 110 9.53 -12.39 11.58
N THR A 111 9.61 -11.52 10.61
CA THR A 111 8.82 -10.29 10.52
C THR A 111 8.52 -9.95 9.07
N GLU A 112 7.92 -8.82 8.84
CA GLU A 112 7.44 -8.40 7.53
C GLU A 112 8.53 -7.76 6.68
N VAL A 113 8.53 -8.12 5.40
CA VAL A 113 9.18 -7.41 4.30
C VAL A 113 8.11 -6.73 3.47
N ILE A 114 8.49 -5.79 2.61
CA ILE A 114 7.61 -5.28 1.58
C ILE A 114 8.07 -5.85 0.24
N GLY A 115 7.27 -6.77 -0.28
CA GLY A 115 7.47 -7.37 -1.59
C GLY A 115 6.61 -6.77 -2.66
N TYR A 116 6.84 -7.19 -3.90
CA TYR A 116 5.99 -6.77 -5.02
C TYR A 116 5.90 -7.81 -6.13
N ALA A 117 4.83 -7.71 -6.86
CA ALA A 117 4.57 -8.49 -8.07
C ALA A 117 4.11 -7.55 -9.19
N MET A 118 4.30 -7.98 -10.44
CA MET A 118 3.95 -7.23 -11.64
C MET A 118 3.00 -8.02 -12.53
N ALA A 119 2.12 -7.32 -13.24
CA ALA A 119 1.19 -7.89 -14.19
C ALA A 119 1.00 -6.98 -15.41
N LYS A 120 0.39 -7.52 -16.46
CA LYS A 120 -0.06 -6.76 -17.66
C LYS A 120 -1.53 -6.36 -17.58
N ASN A 121 -2.26 -6.88 -16.61
CA ASN A 121 -3.65 -6.53 -16.35
C ASN A 121 -3.82 -6.18 -14.87
N PRO A 122 -4.72 -5.26 -14.51
CA PRO A 122 -4.89 -4.83 -13.11
C PRO A 122 -5.34 -5.96 -12.17
N MET A 123 -6.04 -6.96 -12.68
CA MET A 123 -6.46 -8.13 -11.91
C MET A 123 -5.53 -9.35 -12.09
N GLY A 124 -4.34 -9.15 -12.67
CA GLY A 124 -3.35 -10.21 -12.87
C GLY A 124 -3.53 -11.02 -14.17
N PRO A 125 -2.88 -12.18 -14.28
CA PRO A 125 -2.05 -12.80 -13.23
C PRO A 125 -0.79 -11.99 -12.91
N TYR A 126 -0.44 -11.95 -11.62
CA TYR A 126 0.76 -11.30 -11.13
C TYR A 126 1.93 -12.27 -11.03
N GLU A 127 3.12 -11.78 -11.31
CA GLU A 127 4.39 -12.50 -11.16
C GLU A 127 5.23 -11.80 -10.09
N TYR A 128 5.66 -12.55 -9.07
CA TYR A 128 6.53 -12.02 -8.03
C TYR A 128 7.88 -11.57 -8.59
N LYS A 129 8.31 -10.35 -8.25
CA LYS A 129 9.55 -9.76 -8.77
C LYS A 129 10.62 -9.53 -7.71
N GLY A 130 10.26 -9.55 -6.44
CA GLY A 130 11.25 -9.37 -5.38
C GLY A 130 10.76 -8.52 -4.22
N ILE A 131 11.72 -7.96 -3.52
CA ILE A 131 11.53 -7.17 -2.31
C ILE A 131 11.87 -5.72 -2.60
N ILE A 132 10.98 -4.81 -2.18
CA ILE A 132 11.23 -3.36 -2.18
C ILE A 132 12.02 -2.98 -0.94
N MET A 133 11.65 -3.54 0.21
CA MET A 133 12.30 -3.24 1.49
C MET A 133 12.37 -4.52 2.34
N ALA A 134 13.59 -4.83 2.79
CA ALA A 134 13.85 -5.97 3.66
C ALA A 134 13.34 -5.74 5.09
N GLU A 135 13.40 -6.82 5.89
CA GLU A 135 13.04 -6.78 7.30
C GLU A 135 13.81 -5.69 8.05
N HIS A 136 13.16 -5.11 9.03
CA HIS A 136 13.81 -4.24 10.00
C HIS A 136 14.55 -5.09 11.04
N GLU A 137 15.76 -4.68 11.43
CA GLU A 137 16.60 -5.43 12.39
C GLU A 137 15.90 -5.71 13.73
N ASN A 138 15.12 -4.73 14.22
CA ASN A 138 14.38 -4.84 15.48
C ASN A 138 12.97 -5.40 15.31
N GLY A 139 12.63 -5.90 14.11
CA GLY A 139 11.27 -6.24 13.73
C GLY A 139 10.37 -5.01 13.65
N CYS A 140 9.58 -4.91 12.62
CA CYS A 140 8.56 -3.88 12.50
C CYS A 140 7.30 -4.57 11.94
N TRP A 141 6.31 -4.70 12.79
CA TRP A 141 5.04 -5.30 12.43
C TRP A 141 4.05 -4.25 11.93
N THR A 142 3.04 -4.73 11.24
CA THR A 142 2.01 -3.86 10.66
C THR A 142 2.56 -2.87 9.63
N ASN A 143 3.59 -3.30 8.86
CA ASN A 143 4.12 -2.50 7.78
C ASN A 143 3.00 -2.07 6.82
N HIS A 144 2.96 -0.76 6.57
CA HIS A 144 2.03 -0.18 5.63
C HIS A 144 2.77 0.89 4.83
N HIS A 145 2.51 0.96 3.54
CA HIS A 145 3.25 1.84 2.65
C HIS A 145 2.34 2.45 1.59
N SER A 146 2.86 3.44 0.90
CA SER A 146 2.28 3.96 -0.33
C SER A 146 3.37 4.43 -1.29
N ILE A 147 3.06 4.46 -2.58
CA ILE A 147 3.99 4.84 -3.64
C ILE A 147 3.35 5.95 -4.47
N VAL A 148 4.05 7.07 -4.61
CA VAL A 148 3.52 8.26 -5.27
C VAL A 148 4.52 8.80 -6.26
N ASN A 149 4.07 9.13 -7.47
CA ASN A 149 4.83 9.97 -8.39
C ASN A 149 4.51 11.45 -8.11
N TYR A 150 5.53 12.22 -7.77
CA TYR A 150 5.40 13.65 -7.60
C TYR A 150 6.43 14.37 -8.45
N LYS A 151 5.96 15.17 -9.40
CA LYS A 151 6.81 15.94 -10.33
C LYS A 151 7.87 15.10 -11.06
N GLY A 152 7.51 13.88 -11.46
CA GLY A 152 8.38 12.97 -12.19
C GLY A 152 9.35 12.14 -11.33
N GLN A 153 9.37 12.33 -10.02
CA GLN A 153 10.11 11.50 -9.09
C GLN A 153 9.14 10.59 -8.33
N TRP A 154 9.44 9.31 -8.25
CA TRP A 154 8.71 8.36 -7.44
C TRP A 154 9.22 8.35 -6.01
N TYR A 155 8.28 8.26 -5.07
CA TYR A 155 8.55 8.23 -3.64
C TYR A 155 7.84 7.05 -3.00
N PHE A 156 8.54 6.44 -2.04
CA PHE A 156 8.05 5.35 -1.21
C PHE A 156 7.85 5.86 0.22
N PHE A 157 6.61 5.91 0.65
CA PHE A 157 6.23 6.26 2.03
C PHE A 157 6.03 4.97 2.82
N TYR A 158 6.59 4.92 4.01
CA TYR A 158 6.52 3.74 4.87
C TYR A 158 6.66 4.16 6.33
N HIS A 159 6.66 3.21 7.25
CA HIS A 159 6.96 3.48 8.64
C HIS A 159 7.95 2.47 9.20
N ARG A 160 8.59 2.86 10.29
CA ARG A 160 9.45 2.03 11.13
C ARG A 160 9.14 2.30 12.59
N ASN A 161 9.77 1.55 13.49
CA ASN A 161 9.63 1.71 14.93
C ASN A 161 10.90 2.29 15.60
N ASP A 162 11.74 2.99 14.87
CA ASP A 162 13.05 3.48 15.33
C ASP A 162 12.95 4.37 16.58
N TYR A 163 11.91 5.20 16.66
CA TYR A 163 11.68 6.08 17.82
C TYR A 163 10.94 5.41 18.98
N SER A 164 10.54 4.18 18.82
CA SER A 164 9.89 3.37 19.87
C SER A 164 10.31 1.92 19.76
N PRO A 165 11.62 1.62 19.90
CA PRO A 165 12.17 0.30 19.59
C PRO A 165 11.66 -0.82 20.52
N ASN A 166 11.09 -0.46 21.66
CA ASN A 166 10.52 -1.41 22.61
C ASN A 166 9.07 -1.81 22.28
N PHE A 167 8.50 -1.23 21.22
CA PHE A 167 7.15 -1.55 20.77
C PHE A 167 7.12 -1.70 19.26
N ASP A 168 7.05 -2.92 18.80
CA ASP A 168 7.15 -3.33 17.41
C ASP A 168 6.03 -2.81 16.47
N LYS A 169 4.96 -2.24 17.06
CA LYS A 169 3.82 -1.66 16.34
C LYS A 169 3.80 -0.13 16.34
N SER A 170 4.81 0.52 16.91
CA SER A 170 4.97 1.96 16.78
C SER A 170 5.33 2.35 15.36
N ARG A 171 4.79 3.49 14.93
CA ARG A 171 4.91 3.95 13.54
C ARG A 171 5.59 5.30 13.46
N SER A 172 6.85 5.29 13.02
CA SER A 172 7.60 6.49 12.66
C SER A 172 7.59 6.64 11.15
N ALA A 173 6.85 7.64 10.65
CA ALA A 173 6.71 7.85 9.20
C ALA A 173 8.06 8.19 8.54
N ARG A 174 8.30 7.57 7.40
CA ARG A 174 9.52 7.68 6.60
C ARG A 174 9.18 7.86 5.13
N ILE A 175 10.13 8.40 4.39
CA ILE A 175 10.03 8.58 2.94
C ILE A 175 11.38 8.35 2.29
N GLU A 176 11.40 7.58 1.19
CA GLU A 176 12.57 7.39 0.34
C GLU A 176 12.22 7.65 -1.12
N LYS A 177 13.23 7.93 -1.94
CA LYS A 177 13.06 7.91 -3.38
C LYS A 177 12.99 6.47 -3.87
N LEU A 178 12.09 6.23 -4.81
CA LEU A 178 11.97 4.94 -5.47
C LEU A 178 12.47 5.05 -6.91
N TYR A 179 13.20 4.05 -7.35
CA TYR A 179 13.75 3.96 -8.69
C TYR A 179 13.39 2.62 -9.33
N PHE A 180 13.26 2.66 -10.65
CA PHE A 180 13.02 1.48 -11.47
C PHE A 180 14.29 1.13 -12.25
N ASN A 181 14.48 -0.15 -12.51
CA ASN A 181 15.44 -0.65 -13.47
C ASN A 181 14.90 -0.49 -14.91
N GLU A 182 15.74 -0.72 -15.91
CA GLU A 182 15.36 -0.62 -17.32
C GLU A 182 14.23 -1.60 -17.72
N ASP A 183 14.17 -2.75 -17.06
CA ASP A 183 13.12 -3.77 -17.26
C ASP A 183 11.82 -3.47 -16.51
N GLY A 184 11.75 -2.35 -15.79
CA GLY A 184 10.60 -1.93 -15.00
C GLY A 184 10.57 -2.52 -13.58
N THR A 185 11.50 -3.37 -13.20
CA THR A 185 11.57 -3.86 -11.81
C THR A 185 11.95 -2.72 -10.85
N ILE A 186 11.49 -2.81 -9.61
CA ILE A 186 11.78 -1.83 -8.57
C ILE A 186 13.13 -2.13 -7.94
N GLN A 187 13.98 -1.10 -7.77
CA GLN A 187 15.22 -1.22 -7.02
C GLN A 187 14.93 -1.34 -5.52
N GLU A 188 15.64 -2.24 -4.84
CA GLU A 188 15.51 -2.39 -3.39
C GLU A 188 15.88 -1.09 -2.67
N ILE A 189 15.04 -0.67 -1.75
CA ILE A 189 15.21 0.54 -0.95
C ILE A 189 15.89 0.17 0.37
N LYS A 190 17.00 0.85 0.65
CA LYS A 190 17.65 0.81 1.97
C LYS A 190 17.15 2.00 2.78
N PRO A 191 16.47 1.77 3.90
CA PRO A 191 15.97 2.83 4.74
C PRO A 191 17.08 3.75 5.22
N THR A 192 16.82 5.07 5.21
CA THR A 192 17.73 6.06 5.76
C THR A 192 17.07 6.87 6.86
N GLU A 193 17.86 7.43 7.76
CA GLU A 193 17.32 8.31 8.82
C GLU A 193 16.85 9.66 8.25
N ARG A 194 17.49 10.11 7.18
CA ARG A 194 17.19 11.41 6.55
C ARG A 194 16.16 11.37 5.44
N GLY A 195 15.78 10.19 4.99
CA GLY A 195 14.80 10.00 3.92
C GLY A 195 15.28 10.58 2.59
N VAL A 196 14.49 11.47 1.99
CA VAL A 196 14.76 12.03 0.65
C VAL A 196 16.00 12.94 0.55
N GLY A 197 16.75 13.00 1.62
CA GLY A 197 18.06 13.68 1.65
C GLY A 197 18.01 15.19 1.97
N PRO A 198 19.16 15.86 1.96
CA PRO A 198 19.26 17.24 2.38
C PRO A 198 18.49 18.17 1.42
N VAL A 199 17.77 19.10 2.00
CA VAL A 199 17.18 20.22 1.25
C VAL A 199 18.28 21.26 1.03
N LYS A 200 18.35 21.83 -0.18
CA LYS A 200 19.29 22.93 -0.44
C LYS A 200 19.02 24.09 0.51
N ALA A 201 20.05 24.69 1.07
CA ALA A 201 19.94 25.81 2.00
C ALA A 201 19.18 27.03 1.43
N SER A 202 19.12 27.13 0.09
CA SER A 202 18.36 28.16 -0.63
C SER A 202 16.85 27.89 -0.70
N HIS A 203 16.39 26.68 -0.33
CA HIS A 203 14.98 26.36 -0.33
C HIS A 203 14.35 26.75 1.02
N LYS A 204 13.18 27.37 0.94
CA LYS A 204 12.37 27.60 2.13
C LYS A 204 11.96 26.24 2.71
N VAL A 205 12.37 25.96 3.93
CA VAL A 205 12.00 24.75 4.66
C VAL A 205 11.00 25.15 5.74
N GLN A 206 9.93 24.38 5.85
CA GLN A 206 8.98 24.53 6.94
C GLN A 206 9.68 24.09 8.23
N ILE A 207 9.66 24.95 9.24
CA ILE A 207 10.39 24.72 10.50
C ILE A 207 9.54 24.04 11.59
N ASP A 208 8.31 23.70 11.26
CA ASP A 208 7.40 22.94 12.14
C ASP A 208 7.65 21.40 12.10
N ARG A 209 8.80 20.99 11.56
CA ARG A 209 9.27 19.62 11.68
C ARG A 209 9.80 19.38 13.08
N TYR A 210 9.21 18.46 13.78
CA TYR A 210 9.70 18.01 15.08
C TYR A 210 10.28 16.59 14.96
N SER A 211 11.25 16.29 15.78
CA SER A 211 11.85 14.95 15.87
C SER A 211 11.39 14.17 17.09
N THR A 212 10.84 14.86 18.09
CA THR A 212 10.36 14.21 19.32
C THR A 212 9.06 14.82 19.81
N ILE A 213 8.25 13.98 20.44
CA ILE A 213 7.08 14.39 21.22
C ILE A 213 7.29 13.80 22.61
N ASP A 214 7.29 14.66 23.64
CA ASP A 214 7.35 14.24 25.03
C ASP A 214 6.11 14.75 25.78
N GLY A 215 5.31 13.81 26.28
CA GLY A 215 4.03 14.12 26.91
C GLY A 215 3.10 14.84 25.94
N ALA A 216 2.66 16.04 26.29
CA ALA A 216 1.81 16.91 25.46
C ALA A 216 2.61 17.97 24.70
N ALA A 217 3.94 17.99 24.81
CA ALA A 217 4.79 18.96 24.14
C ALA A 217 5.38 18.42 22.84
N ILE A 218 5.55 19.30 21.87
CA ILE A 218 6.26 19.03 20.62
C ILE A 218 7.52 19.88 20.64
N GLU A 219 8.68 19.24 20.55
CA GLU A 219 9.95 19.92 20.41
C GLU A 219 10.32 19.99 18.93
N TYR A 220 10.60 21.20 18.46
CA TYR A 220 11.09 21.46 17.11
C TYR A 220 12.60 21.56 17.13
N LEU A 221 13.26 20.91 16.20
CA LEU A 221 14.69 20.99 15.96
C LEU A 221 15.03 22.05 14.91
#